data_44f9b2ba101b9cd703599325f8b4d18e
#
_entry.id   44f9b2ba101b9cd703599325f8b4d18e
#
_cell.length_a   1.000
_cell.length_b   1.000
_cell.length_c   1.000
_cell.angle_alpha   90.00
_cell.angle_beta   90.00
_cell.angle_gamma   90.00
#
_symmetry.space_group_name_H-M   'P 1'
#
loop_
_entity.id
_entity.type
_entity.pdbx_description
1 polymer ?
#
loop_
_entity_poly.entity_id
_entity_poly.type
_entity_poly.pdbx_seq_one_letter_code
_entity_poly.pdbx_strand_id
1 'polypeptide(L)'
;MPSRSGDRIPRYAARDGKGVLGMPHAASVEELDRLADAFDRNSIAENTKRSYSSDWESWLDFCLLHRINPLPAEIADVRRYLTQLGGVGGRKGTKLKPKTAQRHLSAIAAVHRAKNHEFDTQHPILKRTMKGIIRTYGVRQEGARALRAGDIAAICAAFRTDLRSLRNKAIILLGFSGGFRRSEIVALDVSDLAFKDDTLRVTLRRSKTDQEGEGRTIVIMPRETLETCPVAAVRTWLKEADIEHEGDNPVFRPVSRTGAESTRLSDKTVDRIVKCAARAAHLKDSYSAHSLRAGHVTEALANGADRAAIKRQTGHRSDAMLDRYAREADLRANNSSAALGL
;
A
#
# COMPACT_ATOMS: atom_id res chain seq x y z
N MET A 1 -14.42 59.99 -24.45
CA MET A 1 -13.30 59.41 -23.69
C MET A 1 -13.64 59.46 -22.22
N PRO A 2 -13.90 58.34 -21.55
CA PRO A 2 -13.94 58.30 -20.07
C PRO A 2 -12.68 57.60 -19.57
N SER A 3 -12.14 58.18 -18.54
CA SER A 3 -10.93 57.85 -17.80
C SER A 3 -11.02 56.50 -17.08
N ARG A 4 -9.98 55.70 -17.17
CA ARG A 4 -9.77 54.48 -16.39
C ARG A 4 -9.57 54.84 -14.91
N SER A 5 -10.47 54.42 -14.04
CA SER A 5 -10.28 54.38 -12.61
C SER A 5 -9.40 53.16 -12.27
N GLY A 6 -8.19 53.40 -11.82
CA GLY A 6 -7.31 52.35 -11.31
C GLY A 6 -7.80 51.87 -9.96
N ASP A 7 -8.08 50.58 -9.86
CA ASP A 7 -8.33 49.88 -8.59
C ASP A 7 -7.06 49.94 -7.74
N ARG A 8 -7.09 50.79 -6.74
CA ARG A 8 -6.07 50.84 -5.70
C ARG A 8 -6.38 49.73 -4.67
N ILE A 9 -5.55 48.71 -4.67
CA ILE A 9 -5.47 47.79 -3.55
C ILE A 9 -5.29 48.61 -2.26
N PRO A 10 -6.12 48.44 -1.20
CA PRO A 10 -5.97 49.18 0.04
C PRO A 10 -4.61 48.82 0.66
N ARG A 11 -3.72 49.81 0.79
CA ARG A 11 -2.54 49.70 1.61
C ARG A 11 -3.01 49.63 3.07
N TYR A 12 -2.90 48.48 3.68
CA TYR A 12 -3.00 48.35 5.12
C TYR A 12 -1.87 49.21 5.72
N ALA A 13 -2.25 50.35 6.30
CA ALA A 13 -1.33 51.16 7.08
C ALA A 13 -0.84 50.31 8.25
N ALA A 14 0.49 50.22 8.40
CA ALA A 14 1.10 49.71 9.62
C ALA A 14 0.57 50.51 10.82
N ARG A 15 -0.29 49.90 11.61
CA ARG A 15 -0.70 50.41 12.91
C ARG A 15 0.32 49.99 13.94
N ASP A 16 0.80 51.00 14.62
CA ASP A 16 1.70 50.91 15.75
C ASP A 16 1.50 49.68 16.62
N GLY A 17 2.53 48.89 16.80
CA GLY A 17 2.91 47.90 17.79
C GLY A 17 1.95 47.34 18.85
N LYS A 18 0.63 47.37 18.64
CA LYS A 18 -0.34 46.70 19.51
C LYS A 18 -1.07 45.63 18.72
N GLY A 19 -0.84 44.39 19.08
CA GLY A 19 -1.24 43.19 18.43
C GLY A 19 -2.66 43.21 17.83
N VAL A 20 -2.81 42.63 16.67
CA VAL A 20 -4.09 42.27 16.08
C VAL A 20 -4.80 41.33 17.08
N LEU A 21 -5.92 41.83 17.61
CA LEU A 21 -6.77 41.09 18.54
C LEU A 21 -7.11 39.69 17.96
N GLY A 22 -6.69 38.63 18.62
CA GLY A 22 -7.27 37.30 18.50
C GLY A 22 -6.43 36.18 17.94
N MET A 23 -5.15 36.38 17.59
CA MET A 23 -4.27 35.24 17.24
C MET A 23 -3.12 35.13 18.26
N PRO A 24 -3.19 34.17 19.19
CA PRO A 24 -2.19 34.04 20.27
C PRO A 24 -0.80 33.57 19.81
N HIS A 25 -0.65 33.13 18.57
CA HIS A 25 0.64 32.74 17.95
C HIS A 25 0.65 33.09 16.46
N ALA A 26 1.05 34.31 16.12
CA ALA A 26 1.35 34.61 14.73
C ALA A 26 2.75 34.07 14.40
N ALA A 27 2.81 32.92 13.68
CA ALA A 27 4.07 32.42 13.13
C ALA A 27 4.66 33.42 12.12
N SER A 28 5.98 33.54 12.05
CA SER A 28 6.63 34.36 11.04
C SER A 28 6.37 33.82 9.63
N VAL A 29 6.52 34.66 8.60
CA VAL A 29 6.36 34.24 7.19
C VAL A 29 7.34 33.11 6.88
N GLU A 30 8.59 33.20 7.35
CA GLU A 30 9.61 32.17 7.15
C GLU A 30 9.28 30.86 7.87
N GLU A 31 8.56 30.92 8.98
CA GLU A 31 8.07 29.71 9.68
C GLU A 31 6.90 29.10 8.94
N LEU A 32 5.99 29.91 8.41
CA LEU A 32 4.88 29.46 7.56
C LEU A 32 5.39 28.81 6.27
N ASP A 33 6.38 29.42 5.62
CA ASP A 33 7.02 28.86 4.41
C ASP A 33 7.68 27.50 4.71
N ARG A 34 8.39 27.38 5.84
CA ARG A 34 8.98 26.08 6.26
C ARG A 34 7.92 25.02 6.54
N LEU A 35 6.80 25.39 7.15
CA LEU A 35 5.68 24.49 7.39
C LEU A 35 5.00 24.10 6.07
N ALA A 36 4.78 25.02 5.16
CA ALA A 36 4.24 24.76 3.83
C ALA A 36 5.11 23.76 3.05
N ASP A 37 6.42 23.97 3.02
CA ASP A 37 7.38 23.06 2.44
C ASP A 37 7.34 21.66 3.08
N ALA A 38 7.13 21.59 4.40
CA ALA A 38 6.99 20.32 5.11
C ALA A 38 5.68 19.60 4.74
N PHE A 39 4.58 20.32 4.62
CA PHE A 39 3.30 19.77 4.15
C PHE A 39 3.40 19.29 2.70
N ASP A 40 4.02 20.04 1.82
CA ASP A 40 4.26 19.64 0.42
C ASP A 40 5.12 18.39 0.34
N ARG A 41 6.19 18.30 1.12
CA ARG A 41 7.00 17.08 1.22
C ARG A 41 6.19 15.89 1.71
N ASN A 42 5.24 16.08 2.62
CA ASN A 42 4.39 15.01 3.18
C ASN A 42 3.16 14.70 2.31
N SER A 43 2.83 15.51 1.30
CA SER A 43 1.68 15.31 0.41
C SER A 43 1.75 14.00 -0.40
N ILE A 44 2.96 13.47 -0.62
CA ILE A 44 3.19 12.24 -1.37
C ILE A 44 3.76 11.16 -0.44
N ALA A 45 3.08 10.00 -0.39
CA ALA A 45 3.54 8.86 0.39
C ALA A 45 4.96 8.41 -0.01
N GLU A 46 5.78 8.05 0.97
CA GLU A 46 7.20 7.70 0.79
C GLU A 46 7.44 6.59 -0.24
N ASN A 47 6.57 5.56 -0.29
CA ASN A 47 6.64 4.51 -1.30
C ASN A 47 6.36 5.04 -2.72
N THR A 48 5.53 6.08 -2.85
CA THR A 48 5.27 6.74 -4.13
C THR A 48 6.49 7.55 -4.57
N LYS A 49 7.14 8.28 -3.64
CA LYS A 49 8.39 9.00 -3.89
C LYS A 49 9.47 8.05 -4.41
N ARG A 50 9.71 6.93 -3.71
CA ARG A 50 10.70 5.92 -4.15
C ARG A 50 10.37 5.34 -5.53
N SER A 51 9.09 5.09 -5.80
CA SER A 51 8.67 4.60 -7.11
C SER A 51 8.89 5.65 -8.20
N TYR A 52 8.56 6.91 -7.93
CA TYR A 52 8.75 8.02 -8.87
C TYR A 52 10.24 8.31 -9.11
N SER A 53 11.08 8.24 -8.08
CA SER A 53 12.53 8.36 -8.23
C SER A 53 13.09 7.30 -9.17
N SER A 54 12.74 6.02 -8.96
CA SER A 54 13.17 4.92 -9.82
C SER A 54 12.62 5.05 -11.26
N ASP A 55 11.39 5.52 -11.43
CA ASP A 55 10.79 5.72 -12.74
C ASP A 55 11.43 6.90 -13.47
N TRP A 56 11.76 7.97 -12.74
CA TRP A 56 12.50 9.12 -13.27
C TRP A 56 13.91 8.74 -13.73
N GLU A 57 14.65 7.97 -12.91
CA GLU A 57 15.95 7.43 -13.32
C GLU A 57 15.85 6.61 -14.63
N SER A 58 14.79 5.80 -14.76
CA SER A 58 14.56 5.04 -15.99
C SER A 58 14.29 5.95 -17.21
N TRP A 59 13.63 7.09 -17.00
CA TRP A 59 13.46 8.13 -18.01
C TRP A 59 14.80 8.79 -18.38
N LEU A 60 15.62 9.13 -17.39
CA LEU A 60 16.96 9.71 -17.63
C LEU A 60 17.85 8.76 -18.45
N ASP A 61 17.85 7.46 -18.15
CA ASP A 61 18.61 6.46 -18.93
C ASP A 61 18.15 6.43 -20.38
N PHE A 62 16.84 6.48 -20.62
CA PHE A 62 16.27 6.53 -21.96
C PHE A 62 16.72 7.81 -22.69
N CYS A 63 16.64 8.96 -22.02
CA CYS A 63 17.05 10.25 -22.60
C CYS A 63 18.55 10.25 -22.95
N LEU A 64 19.39 9.74 -22.07
CA LEU A 64 20.83 9.62 -22.30
C LEU A 64 21.12 8.72 -23.52
N LEU A 65 20.48 7.57 -23.61
CA LEU A 65 20.66 6.62 -24.71
C LEU A 65 20.27 7.25 -26.06
N HIS A 66 19.21 8.02 -26.10
CA HIS A 66 18.68 8.63 -27.33
C HIS A 66 19.10 10.07 -27.56
N ARG A 67 19.98 10.65 -26.70
CA ARG A 67 20.44 12.03 -26.74
C ARG A 67 19.29 13.04 -26.74
N ILE A 68 18.34 12.85 -25.87
CA ILE A 68 17.12 13.65 -25.71
C ILE A 68 17.24 14.48 -24.43
N ASN A 69 16.70 15.72 -24.46
CA ASN A 69 16.62 16.53 -23.25
C ASN A 69 15.55 15.94 -22.29
N PRO A 70 15.91 15.59 -21.04
CA PRO A 70 14.95 15.04 -20.11
C PRO A 70 13.99 16.05 -19.51
N LEU A 71 14.33 17.36 -19.50
CA LEU A 71 13.57 18.42 -18.82
C LEU A 71 13.85 19.80 -19.44
N PRO A 72 12.85 20.52 -19.96
CA PRO A 72 11.49 20.02 -20.20
C PRO A 72 11.45 18.90 -21.23
N ALA A 73 10.58 17.90 -21.01
CA ALA A 73 10.42 16.79 -21.91
C ALA A 73 9.40 17.11 -23.02
N GLU A 74 9.75 16.78 -24.25
CA GLU A 74 8.80 16.89 -25.36
C GLU A 74 7.80 15.73 -25.37
N ILE A 75 6.56 16.03 -25.76
CA ILE A 75 5.48 15.03 -25.88
C ILE A 75 5.87 13.86 -26.80
N ALA A 76 6.59 14.18 -27.91
CA ALA A 76 7.05 13.17 -28.86
C ALA A 76 8.02 12.17 -28.22
N ASP A 77 8.92 12.64 -27.36
CA ASP A 77 9.92 11.81 -26.69
C ASP A 77 9.32 10.97 -25.60
N VAL A 78 8.39 11.53 -24.82
CA VAL A 78 7.64 10.76 -23.83
C VAL A 78 6.79 9.70 -24.52
N ARG A 79 6.19 9.97 -25.69
CA ARG A 79 5.52 8.94 -26.48
C ARG A 79 6.47 7.81 -26.87
N ARG A 80 7.68 8.11 -27.37
CA ARG A 80 8.70 7.11 -27.69
C ARG A 80 9.06 6.26 -26.49
N TYR A 81 9.26 6.90 -25.33
CA TYR A 81 9.55 6.22 -24.07
C TYR A 81 8.42 5.27 -23.66
N LEU A 82 7.15 5.70 -23.66
CA LEU A 82 6.03 4.84 -23.36
C LEU A 82 5.94 3.64 -24.32
N THR A 83 6.27 3.87 -25.61
CA THR A 83 6.33 2.80 -26.61
C THR A 83 7.47 1.81 -26.30
N GLN A 84 8.64 2.31 -25.90
CA GLN A 84 9.76 1.49 -25.43
C GLN A 84 9.32 0.60 -24.25
N LEU A 85 8.70 1.20 -23.21
CA LEU A 85 8.29 0.46 -22.01
C LEU A 85 7.27 -0.63 -22.30
N GLY A 86 6.28 -0.34 -23.15
CA GLY A 86 5.21 -1.28 -23.49
C GLY A 86 5.60 -2.28 -24.59
N GLY A 87 6.38 -1.85 -25.58
CA GLY A 87 6.69 -2.66 -26.78
C GLY A 87 7.97 -3.47 -26.67
N VAL A 88 9.03 -2.86 -26.15
CA VAL A 88 10.38 -3.46 -26.08
C VAL A 88 10.69 -3.93 -24.67
N GLY A 89 10.53 -3.07 -23.68
CA GLY A 89 10.77 -3.36 -22.27
C GLY A 89 11.41 -2.19 -21.52
N GLY A 90 11.39 -2.27 -20.19
CA GLY A 90 12.09 -1.35 -19.30
C GLY A 90 13.55 -1.78 -19.06
N ARG A 91 14.18 -1.19 -18.05
CA ARG A 91 15.59 -1.46 -17.65
C ARG A 91 15.98 -2.94 -17.56
N LYS A 92 15.02 -3.83 -17.27
CA LYS A 92 15.25 -5.29 -17.16
C LYS A 92 14.92 -6.05 -18.44
N GLY A 93 14.74 -5.38 -19.57
CA GLY A 93 14.40 -6.00 -20.85
C GLY A 93 12.99 -6.64 -20.91
N THR A 94 12.18 -6.49 -19.87
CA THR A 94 10.81 -7.03 -19.84
C THR A 94 9.80 -5.93 -20.12
N LYS A 95 8.81 -6.25 -20.96
CA LYS A 95 7.69 -5.34 -21.26
C LYS A 95 6.93 -4.99 -19.99
N LEU A 96 6.67 -3.71 -19.78
CA LEU A 96 5.97 -3.25 -18.59
C LEU A 96 4.46 -3.34 -18.76
N LYS A 97 3.77 -3.69 -17.68
CA LYS A 97 2.30 -3.66 -17.65
C LYS A 97 1.80 -2.22 -17.85
N PRO A 98 0.65 -2.00 -18.52
CA PRO A 98 0.13 -0.65 -18.82
C PRO A 98 0.06 0.27 -17.60
N LYS A 99 -0.32 -0.26 -16.43
CA LYS A 99 -0.40 0.50 -15.18
C LYS A 99 0.97 0.99 -14.68
N THR A 100 2.03 0.22 -14.98
CA THR A 100 3.41 0.64 -14.68
C THR A 100 3.84 1.74 -15.64
N ALA A 101 3.58 1.62 -16.94
CA ALA A 101 3.86 2.68 -17.91
C ALA A 101 3.12 3.99 -17.56
N GLN A 102 1.86 3.89 -17.11
CA GLN A 102 1.11 5.06 -16.61
C GLN A 102 1.79 5.71 -15.39
N ARG A 103 2.40 4.92 -14.49
CA ARG A 103 3.13 5.45 -13.33
C ARG A 103 4.40 6.20 -13.77
N HIS A 104 5.14 5.70 -14.77
CA HIS A 104 6.28 6.40 -15.35
C HIS A 104 5.86 7.77 -15.92
N LEU A 105 4.73 7.84 -16.63
CA LEU A 105 4.18 9.11 -17.10
C LEU A 105 3.87 10.07 -15.95
N SER A 106 3.28 9.55 -14.85
CA SER A 106 3.00 10.34 -13.65
C SER A 106 4.28 10.83 -12.96
N ALA A 107 5.36 10.04 -12.96
CA ALA A 107 6.65 10.42 -12.40
C ALA A 107 7.30 11.56 -13.21
N ILE A 108 7.26 11.49 -14.54
CA ILE A 108 7.74 12.58 -15.42
C ILE A 108 6.98 13.88 -15.12
N ALA A 109 5.66 13.81 -15.05
CA ALA A 109 4.83 14.99 -14.74
C ALA A 109 5.10 15.55 -13.33
N ALA A 110 5.35 14.69 -12.34
CA ALA A 110 5.67 15.13 -10.98
C ALA A 110 7.00 15.92 -10.93
N VAL A 111 8.02 15.45 -11.65
CA VAL A 111 9.31 16.17 -11.73
C VAL A 111 9.16 17.48 -12.47
N HIS A 112 8.42 17.52 -13.59
CA HIS A 112 8.16 18.78 -14.32
C HIS A 112 7.50 19.82 -13.41
N ARG A 113 6.44 19.41 -12.69
CA ARG A 113 5.75 20.29 -11.73
C ARG A 113 6.70 20.80 -10.64
N ALA A 114 7.52 19.91 -10.06
CA ALA A 114 8.49 20.28 -9.03
C ALA A 114 9.59 21.24 -9.52
N LYS A 115 9.79 21.32 -10.84
CA LYS A 115 10.76 22.23 -11.50
C LYS A 115 10.10 23.39 -12.24
N ASN A 116 8.80 23.62 -11.98
CA ASN A 116 8.01 24.69 -12.59
C ASN A 116 7.96 24.64 -14.13
N HIS A 117 7.98 23.44 -14.71
CA HIS A 117 7.75 23.22 -16.13
C HIS A 117 6.34 22.70 -16.36
N GLU A 118 5.68 23.19 -17.39
CA GLU A 118 4.39 22.67 -17.84
C GLU A 118 4.58 21.31 -18.52
N PHE A 119 3.71 20.35 -18.19
CA PHE A 119 3.66 19.05 -18.84
C PHE A 119 2.25 18.49 -18.83
N ASP A 120 1.63 18.35 -20.00
CA ASP A 120 0.27 17.86 -20.15
C ASP A 120 0.24 16.33 -20.30
N THR A 121 -0.05 15.63 -19.21
CA THR A 121 -0.28 14.16 -19.22
C THR A 121 -1.54 13.75 -19.97
N GLN A 122 -2.46 14.71 -20.21
CA GLN A 122 -3.72 14.48 -20.91
C GLN A 122 -3.62 14.72 -22.42
N HIS A 123 -2.44 15.09 -22.90
CA HIS A 123 -2.20 15.35 -24.32
C HIS A 123 -2.71 14.22 -25.22
N PRO A 124 -3.45 14.51 -26.30
CA PRO A 124 -4.13 13.48 -27.12
C PRO A 124 -3.20 12.39 -27.64
N ILE A 125 -1.95 12.74 -27.96
CA ILE A 125 -0.94 11.77 -28.43
C ILE A 125 -0.61 10.75 -27.32
N LEU A 126 -0.37 11.20 -26.08
CA LEU A 126 -0.04 10.32 -24.95
C LEU A 126 -1.22 9.42 -24.58
N LYS A 127 -2.43 10.00 -24.52
CA LYS A 127 -3.67 9.22 -24.31
C LYS A 127 -3.86 8.13 -25.36
N ARG A 128 -3.64 8.47 -26.64
CA ARG A 128 -3.77 7.51 -27.75
C ARG A 128 -2.74 6.38 -27.62
N THR A 129 -1.49 6.72 -27.31
CA THR A 129 -0.43 5.73 -27.11
C THR A 129 -0.75 4.81 -25.92
N MET A 130 -1.14 5.37 -24.77
CA MET A 130 -1.53 4.57 -23.60
C MET A 130 -2.74 3.68 -23.91
N LYS A 131 -3.75 4.19 -24.63
CA LYS A 131 -4.91 3.38 -25.07
C LYS A 131 -4.48 2.24 -25.99
N GLY A 132 -3.51 2.46 -26.89
CA GLY A 132 -2.92 1.44 -27.74
C GLY A 132 -2.22 0.36 -26.91
N ILE A 133 -1.35 0.73 -25.97
CA ILE A 133 -0.66 -0.18 -25.06
C ILE A 133 -1.67 -1.03 -24.26
N ILE A 134 -2.72 -0.38 -23.71
CA ILE A 134 -3.78 -1.06 -22.97
C ILE A 134 -4.52 -2.08 -23.84
N ARG A 135 -4.88 -1.73 -25.07
CA ARG A 135 -5.58 -2.65 -26.00
C ARG A 135 -4.73 -3.82 -26.41
N THR A 136 -3.43 -3.60 -26.62
CA THR A 136 -2.49 -4.64 -27.06
C THR A 136 -2.17 -5.64 -25.96
N TYR A 137 -1.97 -5.18 -24.72
CA TYR A 137 -1.49 -6.02 -23.61
C TYR A 137 -2.52 -6.31 -22.53
N GLY A 138 -3.71 -5.68 -22.61
CA GLY A 138 -4.78 -5.80 -21.63
C GLY A 138 -4.47 -5.09 -20.32
N VAL A 139 -5.47 -4.98 -19.48
CA VAL A 139 -5.35 -4.43 -18.11
C VAL A 139 -5.48 -5.49 -17.03
N ARG A 140 -5.74 -6.75 -17.42
CA ARG A 140 -5.96 -7.82 -16.46
C ARG A 140 -4.70 -8.01 -15.62
N GLN A 141 -4.73 -7.52 -14.41
CA GLN A 141 -3.76 -7.91 -13.39
C GLN A 141 -4.25 -9.22 -12.80
N GLU A 142 -3.47 -10.26 -12.97
CA GLU A 142 -3.64 -11.42 -12.10
C GLU A 142 -3.40 -10.94 -10.67
N GLY A 143 -4.43 -10.98 -9.85
CA GLY A 143 -4.34 -10.69 -8.42
C GLY A 143 -3.41 -11.70 -7.76
N ALA A 144 -2.90 -11.36 -6.58
CA ALA A 144 -2.23 -12.38 -5.78
C ALA A 144 -3.26 -13.49 -5.48
N ARG A 145 -2.89 -14.74 -5.76
CA ARG A 145 -3.74 -15.89 -5.44
C ARG A 145 -4.06 -15.91 -3.95
N ALA A 146 -5.30 -16.14 -3.60
CA ALA A 146 -5.76 -16.20 -2.22
C ALA A 146 -5.20 -17.43 -1.51
N LEU A 147 -4.61 -17.28 -0.33
CA LEU A 147 -4.34 -18.39 0.58
C LEU A 147 -5.64 -18.75 1.27
N ARG A 148 -6.10 -20.00 1.13
CA ARG A 148 -7.34 -20.50 1.73
C ARG A 148 -7.07 -20.98 3.16
N ALA A 149 -8.13 -21.19 3.95
CA ALA A 149 -8.01 -21.67 5.32
C ALA A 149 -7.21 -22.98 5.43
N GLY A 150 -7.42 -23.92 4.51
CA GLY A 150 -6.63 -25.15 4.43
C GLY A 150 -5.15 -24.92 4.13
N ASP A 151 -4.83 -23.95 3.28
CA ASP A 151 -3.42 -23.57 2.99
C ASP A 151 -2.76 -22.99 4.23
N ILE A 152 -3.49 -22.15 4.99
CA ILE A 152 -3.00 -21.56 6.25
C ILE A 152 -2.74 -22.67 7.29
N ALA A 153 -3.63 -23.65 7.41
CA ALA A 153 -3.43 -24.78 8.32
C ALA A 153 -2.20 -25.61 7.93
N ALA A 154 -2.01 -25.91 6.64
CA ALA A 154 -0.83 -26.62 6.13
C ALA A 154 0.48 -25.82 6.40
N ILE A 155 0.45 -24.50 6.18
CA ILE A 155 1.58 -23.61 6.49
C ILE A 155 1.89 -23.65 7.99
N CYS A 156 0.88 -23.58 8.86
CA CYS A 156 1.07 -23.61 10.31
C CYS A 156 1.66 -24.94 10.80
N ALA A 157 1.26 -26.06 10.22
CA ALA A 157 1.79 -27.38 10.51
C ALA A 157 3.26 -27.57 10.09
N ALA A 158 3.71 -26.83 9.07
CA ALA A 158 5.11 -26.87 8.59
C ALA A 158 6.08 -26.03 9.43
N PHE A 159 5.58 -25.19 10.35
CA PHE A 159 6.46 -24.40 11.21
C PHE A 159 7.04 -25.22 12.36
N ARG A 160 8.31 -24.88 12.69
CA ARG A 160 9.01 -25.43 13.87
C ARG A 160 8.68 -24.59 15.09
N THR A 161 9.28 -24.97 16.23
CA THR A 161 9.13 -24.26 17.52
C THR A 161 10.21 -23.22 17.80
N ASP A 162 11.14 -22.99 16.83
CA ASP A 162 12.15 -21.96 16.99
C ASP A 162 11.56 -20.54 16.90
N LEU A 163 12.25 -19.58 17.48
CA LEU A 163 11.80 -18.19 17.62
C LEU A 163 11.41 -17.55 16.28
N ARG A 164 12.16 -17.87 15.20
CA ARG A 164 11.86 -17.36 13.85
C ARG A 164 10.56 -17.95 13.30
N SER A 165 10.32 -19.23 13.55
CA SER A 165 9.07 -19.90 13.16
C SER A 165 7.87 -19.35 13.94
N LEU A 166 8.02 -19.10 15.24
CA LEU A 166 6.97 -18.46 16.06
C LEU A 166 6.59 -17.08 15.54
N ARG A 167 7.59 -16.22 15.24
CA ARG A 167 7.34 -14.93 14.59
C ARG A 167 6.61 -15.08 13.27
N ASN A 168 7.09 -15.97 12.41
CA ASN A 168 6.53 -16.13 11.07
C ASN A 168 5.09 -16.63 11.13
N LYS A 169 4.78 -17.55 12.04
CA LYS A 169 3.43 -18.05 12.31
C LYS A 169 2.51 -16.93 12.79
N ALA A 170 2.96 -16.12 13.74
CA ALA A 170 2.20 -14.96 14.23
C ALA A 170 1.91 -13.96 13.10
N ILE A 171 2.89 -13.64 12.23
CA ILE A 171 2.70 -12.76 11.08
C ILE A 171 1.64 -13.31 10.11
N ILE A 172 1.69 -14.60 9.79
CA ILE A 172 0.78 -15.22 8.81
C ILE A 172 -0.63 -15.28 9.37
N LEU A 173 -0.79 -15.77 10.60
CA LEU A 173 -2.09 -15.88 11.23
C LEU A 173 -2.75 -14.53 11.49
N LEU A 174 -1.99 -13.55 11.99
CA LEU A 174 -2.49 -12.18 12.18
C LEU A 174 -2.84 -11.53 10.84
N GLY A 175 -1.96 -11.66 9.85
CA GLY A 175 -2.17 -11.10 8.52
C GLY A 175 -3.38 -11.66 7.80
N PHE A 176 -3.63 -12.96 7.93
CA PHE A 176 -4.80 -13.64 7.38
C PHE A 176 -6.08 -13.26 8.14
N SER A 177 -6.08 -13.38 9.47
CA SER A 177 -7.28 -13.13 10.29
C SER A 177 -7.70 -11.66 10.31
N GLY A 178 -6.75 -10.72 10.24
CA GLY A 178 -7.02 -9.29 10.17
C GLY A 178 -7.20 -8.74 8.75
N GLY A 179 -6.86 -9.51 7.73
CA GLY A 179 -6.84 -9.03 6.35
C GLY A 179 -5.87 -7.87 6.12
N PHE A 180 -4.77 -7.83 6.89
CA PHE A 180 -3.81 -6.73 6.89
C PHE A 180 -2.97 -6.64 5.62
N ARG A 181 -2.57 -5.41 5.28
CA ARG A 181 -1.49 -5.19 4.32
C ARG A 181 -0.14 -5.45 5.01
N ARG A 182 0.86 -5.90 4.24
CA ARG A 182 2.21 -6.15 4.79
C ARG A 182 2.81 -4.95 5.53
N SER A 183 2.55 -3.73 5.04
CA SER A 183 3.00 -2.50 5.69
C SER A 183 2.25 -2.22 6.99
N GLU A 184 0.98 -2.60 7.10
CA GLU A 184 0.20 -2.49 8.32
C GLU A 184 0.73 -3.47 9.39
N ILE A 185 1.06 -4.71 9.00
CA ILE A 185 1.63 -5.72 9.93
C ILE A 185 2.95 -5.24 10.55
N VAL A 186 3.87 -4.75 9.73
CA VAL A 186 5.19 -4.34 10.25
C VAL A 186 5.13 -3.00 10.98
N ALA A 187 4.11 -2.18 10.73
CA ALA A 187 3.95 -0.89 11.40
C ALA A 187 3.45 -1.01 12.85
N LEU A 188 2.93 -2.17 13.25
CA LEU A 188 2.38 -2.37 14.59
C LEU A 188 3.44 -2.19 15.67
N ASP A 189 3.09 -1.41 16.67
CA ASP A 189 3.77 -1.31 17.94
C ASP A 189 3.01 -2.08 19.03
N VAL A 190 3.66 -2.40 20.12
CA VAL A 190 3.03 -3.17 21.21
C VAL A 190 1.84 -2.42 21.79
N SER A 191 1.95 -1.09 21.91
CA SER A 191 0.84 -0.22 22.33
C SER A 191 -0.38 -0.23 21.39
N ASP A 192 -0.24 -0.73 20.17
CA ASP A 192 -1.37 -0.94 19.24
C ASP A 192 -2.15 -2.23 19.52
N LEU A 193 -1.68 -3.07 20.43
CA LEU A 193 -2.25 -4.38 20.76
C LEU A 193 -2.92 -4.36 22.14
N ALA A 194 -4.18 -4.76 22.21
CA ALA A 194 -4.88 -4.96 23.48
C ALA A 194 -5.54 -6.33 23.52
N PHE A 195 -5.06 -7.19 24.43
CA PHE A 195 -5.65 -8.51 24.69
C PHE A 195 -6.79 -8.35 25.69
N LYS A 196 -8.02 -8.62 25.26
CA LYS A 196 -9.23 -8.49 26.10
C LYS A 196 -10.22 -9.61 25.75
N ASP A 197 -10.78 -10.23 26.76
CA ASP A 197 -11.84 -11.24 26.63
C ASP A 197 -11.50 -12.31 25.57
N ASP A 198 -10.31 -12.90 25.65
CA ASP A 198 -9.73 -13.86 24.70
C ASP A 198 -9.54 -13.35 23.27
N THR A 199 -9.91 -12.10 22.98
CA THR A 199 -9.71 -11.46 21.68
C THR A 199 -8.41 -10.63 21.66
N LEU A 200 -7.93 -10.32 20.46
CA LEU A 200 -6.86 -9.35 20.24
C LEU A 200 -7.44 -8.16 19.49
N ARG A 201 -7.43 -6.98 20.11
CA ARG A 201 -7.74 -5.72 19.45
C ARG A 201 -6.45 -5.13 18.87
N VAL A 202 -6.49 -4.77 17.60
CA VAL A 202 -5.36 -4.19 16.87
C VAL A 202 -5.76 -2.82 16.38
N THR A 203 -5.05 -1.79 16.82
CA THR A 203 -5.26 -0.41 16.39
C THR A 203 -4.30 -0.06 15.26
N LEU A 204 -4.82 0.26 14.09
CA LEU A 204 -4.04 0.76 12.96
C LEU A 204 -4.07 2.28 12.97
N ARG A 205 -3.00 2.95 13.39
CA ARG A 205 -2.89 4.40 13.48
C ARG A 205 -2.95 5.08 12.13
N ARG A 206 -2.42 4.45 11.07
CA ARG A 206 -2.43 4.94 9.69
C ARG A 206 -2.51 3.77 8.71
N SER A 207 -3.21 3.96 7.60
CA SER A 207 -3.22 2.98 6.52
C SER A 207 -3.10 3.67 5.15
N LYS A 208 -2.78 2.91 4.09
CA LYS A 208 -2.67 3.45 2.72
C LYS A 208 -3.97 4.13 2.24
N THR A 209 -5.11 3.76 2.79
CA THR A 209 -6.43 4.28 2.44
C THR A 209 -6.96 5.30 3.45
N ASP A 210 -6.27 5.46 4.56
CA ASP A 210 -6.56 6.42 5.63
C ASP A 210 -5.45 7.47 5.60
N GLN A 211 -5.58 8.44 4.71
CA GLN A 211 -4.60 9.52 4.55
C GLN A 211 -4.81 10.62 5.60
N GLU A 212 -6.00 10.70 6.17
CA GLU A 212 -6.37 11.68 7.20
C GLU A 212 -5.95 11.22 8.62
N GLY A 213 -5.59 9.92 8.77
CA GLY A 213 -5.05 9.40 10.02
C GLY A 213 -6.12 9.18 11.10
N GLU A 214 -7.38 8.95 10.71
CA GLU A 214 -8.46 8.61 11.66
C GLU A 214 -8.18 7.29 12.41
N GLY A 215 -7.35 6.42 11.81
CA GLY A 215 -7.05 5.10 12.35
C GLY A 215 -8.28 4.17 12.33
N ARG A 216 -8.05 2.92 12.68
CA ARG A 216 -9.15 1.95 12.88
C ARG A 216 -8.73 0.83 13.82
N THR A 217 -9.67 0.37 14.62
CA THR A 217 -9.49 -0.80 15.49
C THR A 217 -10.12 -2.02 14.86
N ILE A 218 -9.37 -3.11 14.82
CA ILE A 218 -9.77 -4.40 14.29
C ILE A 218 -9.75 -5.41 15.43
N VAL A 219 -10.83 -6.18 15.58
CA VAL A 219 -10.90 -7.27 16.56
C VAL A 219 -10.57 -8.59 15.89
N ILE A 220 -9.57 -9.28 16.41
CA ILE A 220 -9.16 -10.62 15.99
C ILE A 220 -9.74 -11.61 16.97
N MET A 221 -10.59 -12.50 16.46
CA MET A 221 -11.21 -13.54 17.24
C MET A 221 -10.25 -14.73 17.48
N PRO A 222 -10.29 -15.38 18.65
CA PRO A 222 -9.54 -16.59 18.89
C PRO A 222 -10.06 -17.75 18.00
N ARG A 223 -9.30 -18.82 17.94
CA ARG A 223 -9.70 -20.09 17.34
C ARG A 223 -9.57 -21.19 18.40
N GLU A 224 -10.44 -22.18 18.31
CA GLU A 224 -10.41 -23.35 19.21
C GLU A 224 -9.09 -24.12 19.08
N THR A 225 -8.60 -24.27 17.83
CA THR A 225 -7.34 -24.94 17.54
C THR A 225 -6.18 -23.97 17.77
N LEU A 226 -5.39 -24.21 18.80
CA LEU A 226 -4.25 -23.35 19.17
C LEU A 226 -3.21 -23.22 18.05
N GLU A 227 -3.03 -24.26 17.24
CA GLU A 227 -2.08 -24.28 16.12
C GLU A 227 -2.38 -23.21 15.07
N THR A 228 -3.66 -22.85 14.90
CA THR A 228 -4.14 -21.85 13.94
C THR A 228 -4.75 -20.61 14.59
N CYS A 229 -4.64 -20.50 15.93
CA CYS A 229 -5.18 -19.37 16.67
C CYS A 229 -4.27 -18.12 16.52
N PRO A 230 -4.74 -17.04 15.89
CA PRO A 230 -3.94 -15.81 15.69
C PRO A 230 -3.61 -15.14 17.03
N VAL A 231 -4.53 -15.14 17.98
CA VAL A 231 -4.36 -14.52 19.29
C VAL A 231 -3.27 -15.24 20.09
N ALA A 232 -3.35 -16.58 20.15
CA ALA A 232 -2.33 -17.39 20.81
C ALA A 232 -0.96 -17.24 20.16
N ALA A 233 -0.89 -17.22 18.82
CA ALA A 233 0.36 -17.09 18.09
C ALA A 233 1.05 -15.74 18.35
N VAL A 234 0.31 -14.63 18.38
CA VAL A 234 0.87 -13.31 18.70
C VAL A 234 1.34 -13.27 20.16
N ARG A 235 0.56 -13.78 21.10
CA ARG A 235 0.92 -13.84 22.52
C ARG A 235 2.19 -14.68 22.74
N THR A 236 2.27 -15.86 22.11
CA THR A 236 3.45 -16.71 22.18
C THR A 236 4.69 -16.01 21.59
N TRP A 237 4.54 -15.35 20.43
CA TRP A 237 5.65 -14.60 19.84
C TRP A 237 6.17 -13.51 20.77
N LEU A 238 5.29 -12.68 21.34
CA LEU A 238 5.69 -11.59 22.25
C LEU A 238 6.42 -12.14 23.48
N LYS A 239 5.91 -13.21 24.08
CA LYS A 239 6.50 -13.87 25.25
C LYS A 239 7.88 -14.45 24.95
N GLU A 240 7.99 -15.29 23.92
CA GLU A 240 9.22 -16.00 23.60
C GLU A 240 10.32 -15.07 23.01
N ALA A 241 9.91 -13.93 22.47
CA ALA A 241 10.83 -12.90 21.98
C ALA A 241 11.23 -11.86 23.03
N ASP A 242 10.75 -12.02 24.27
CA ASP A 242 10.97 -11.10 25.40
C ASP A 242 10.66 -9.65 25.00
N ILE A 243 9.50 -9.48 24.38
CA ILE A 243 9.00 -8.16 23.97
C ILE A 243 8.09 -7.65 25.06
N GLU A 244 8.51 -6.58 25.73
CA GLU A 244 7.73 -5.91 26.75
C GLU A 244 6.35 -5.52 26.25
N HIS A 245 5.33 -5.69 27.09
CA HIS A 245 3.94 -5.48 26.74
C HIS A 245 3.50 -4.00 26.70
N GLU A 246 4.41 -3.07 26.93
CA GLU A 246 4.14 -1.63 26.97
C GLU A 246 5.06 -0.84 26.04
N GLY A 247 4.53 0.28 25.55
CA GLY A 247 5.28 1.26 24.78
C GLY A 247 5.24 1.09 23.26
N ASP A 248 5.91 2.00 22.57
CA ASP A 248 5.98 2.07 21.10
C ASP A 248 7.11 1.20 20.54
N ASN A 249 7.23 -0.02 21.06
CA ASN A 249 8.17 -1.02 20.59
C ASN A 249 7.59 -1.82 19.40
N PRO A 250 8.37 -2.09 18.34
CA PRO A 250 7.88 -2.89 17.21
C PRO A 250 7.44 -4.29 17.63
N VAL A 251 6.21 -4.68 17.25
CA VAL A 251 5.70 -6.04 17.47
C VAL A 251 6.54 -7.07 16.71
N PHE A 252 6.81 -6.83 15.44
CA PHE A 252 7.56 -7.77 14.61
C PHE A 252 8.97 -7.27 14.32
N ARG A 253 9.93 -8.08 14.71
CA ARG A 253 11.36 -7.78 14.70
C ARG A 253 12.15 -8.82 13.89
N PRO A 254 13.34 -8.49 13.35
CA PRO A 254 14.27 -9.50 12.85
C PRO A 254 14.66 -10.46 13.97
N VAL A 255 15.01 -11.70 13.60
CA VAL A 255 15.51 -12.72 14.54
C VAL A 255 16.90 -13.13 14.08
N SER A 256 17.88 -12.88 14.93
CA SER A 256 19.28 -13.28 14.78
C SER A 256 19.55 -14.63 15.49
N ARG A 257 20.80 -14.99 15.65
CA ARG A 257 21.21 -16.14 16.46
C ARG A 257 21.10 -15.89 17.97
N THR A 258 21.14 -14.64 18.38
CA THR A 258 21.08 -14.23 19.79
C THR A 258 19.67 -13.90 20.27
N GLY A 259 18.67 -13.87 19.39
CA GLY A 259 17.28 -13.57 19.75
C GLY A 259 16.61 -12.58 18.81
N ALA A 260 15.52 -11.98 19.28
CA ALA A 260 14.83 -10.91 18.56
C ALA A 260 15.61 -9.59 18.67
N GLU A 261 15.80 -8.91 17.54
CA GLU A 261 16.45 -7.60 17.51
C GLU A 261 15.47 -6.49 17.96
N SER A 262 16.00 -5.32 18.33
CA SER A 262 15.16 -4.18 18.71
C SER A 262 14.55 -3.44 17.52
N THR A 263 15.05 -3.67 16.30
CA THR A 263 14.63 -2.98 15.09
C THR A 263 13.33 -3.53 14.53
N ARG A 264 12.61 -2.69 13.78
CA ARG A 264 11.38 -3.07 13.10
C ARG A 264 11.65 -3.97 11.90
N LEU A 265 10.82 -5.00 11.69
CA LEU A 265 10.88 -5.86 10.53
C LEU A 265 10.54 -5.09 9.25
N SER A 266 11.24 -5.34 8.14
CA SER A 266 10.89 -4.73 6.85
C SER A 266 9.66 -5.40 6.22
N ASP A 267 8.85 -4.61 5.52
CA ASP A 267 7.65 -5.09 4.81
C ASP A 267 7.98 -6.11 3.70
N LYS A 268 9.17 -6.00 3.09
CA LYS A 268 9.68 -6.99 2.12
C LYS A 268 9.95 -8.34 2.76
N THR A 269 10.29 -8.35 4.05
CA THR A 269 10.51 -9.59 4.79
C THR A 269 9.20 -10.36 4.98
N VAL A 270 8.06 -9.69 5.20
CA VAL A 270 6.74 -10.34 5.26
C VAL A 270 6.44 -11.09 3.95
N ASP A 271 6.70 -10.47 2.81
CA ASP A 271 6.50 -11.12 1.50
C ASP A 271 7.38 -12.37 1.34
N ARG A 272 8.64 -12.28 1.78
CA ARG A 272 9.58 -13.42 1.78
C ARG A 272 9.11 -14.54 2.73
N ILE A 273 8.61 -14.19 3.91
CA ILE A 273 8.06 -15.16 4.89
C ILE A 273 6.92 -15.95 4.25
N VAL A 274 5.94 -15.27 3.66
CA VAL A 274 4.78 -15.94 3.03
C VAL A 274 5.24 -16.86 1.89
N LYS A 275 6.14 -16.40 1.03
CA LYS A 275 6.69 -17.22 -0.06
C LYS A 275 7.44 -18.46 0.44
N CYS A 276 8.27 -18.31 1.45
CA CYS A 276 9.01 -19.43 2.03
C CYS A 276 8.09 -20.41 2.74
N ALA A 277 7.11 -19.91 3.50
CA ALA A 277 6.16 -20.75 4.24
C ALA A 277 5.25 -21.55 3.28
N ALA A 278 4.75 -20.94 2.22
CA ALA A 278 3.96 -21.63 1.20
C ALA A 278 4.77 -22.75 0.51
N ARG A 279 6.06 -22.51 0.22
CA ARG A 279 6.94 -23.55 -0.34
C ARG A 279 7.20 -24.68 0.64
N ALA A 280 7.43 -24.36 1.93
CA ALA A 280 7.64 -25.35 2.98
C ALA A 280 6.40 -26.24 3.19
N ALA A 281 5.21 -25.68 2.97
CA ALA A 281 3.95 -26.41 2.99
C ALA A 281 3.62 -27.09 1.65
N HIS A 282 4.55 -27.14 0.70
CA HIS A 282 4.40 -27.76 -0.63
C HIS A 282 3.22 -27.21 -1.46
N LEU A 283 2.84 -25.94 -1.24
CA LEU A 283 1.80 -25.31 -2.04
C LEU A 283 2.33 -24.99 -3.45
N LYS A 284 1.59 -25.40 -4.47
CA LYS A 284 2.04 -25.38 -5.89
C LYS A 284 2.06 -23.97 -6.51
N ASP A 285 1.31 -23.04 -5.95
CA ASP A 285 1.10 -21.72 -6.55
C ASP A 285 2.08 -20.66 -6.05
N SER A 286 2.12 -19.53 -6.76
CA SER A 286 2.91 -18.39 -6.36
C SER A 286 2.11 -17.50 -5.42
N TYR A 287 2.53 -17.42 -4.16
CA TYR A 287 1.92 -16.60 -3.13
C TYR A 287 2.79 -15.40 -2.76
N SER A 288 2.18 -14.40 -2.16
CA SER A 288 2.81 -13.17 -1.67
C SER A 288 2.16 -12.71 -0.37
N ALA A 289 2.70 -11.70 0.28
CA ALA A 289 2.06 -11.11 1.46
C ALA A 289 0.61 -10.66 1.19
N HIS A 290 0.31 -10.23 -0.04
CA HIS A 290 -1.07 -9.85 -0.41
C HIS A 290 -2.03 -11.05 -0.47
N SER A 291 -1.51 -12.28 -0.61
CA SER A 291 -2.29 -13.51 -0.60
C SER A 291 -2.99 -13.79 0.72
N LEU A 292 -2.43 -13.30 1.85
CA LEU A 292 -3.07 -13.37 3.17
C LEU A 292 -4.37 -12.54 3.18
N ARG A 293 -4.29 -11.30 2.72
CA ARG A 293 -5.44 -10.40 2.65
C ARG A 293 -6.47 -10.85 1.59
N ALA A 294 -6.00 -11.32 0.45
CA ALA A 294 -6.86 -11.91 -0.58
C ALA A 294 -7.61 -13.13 0.00
N GLY A 295 -6.88 -13.99 0.73
CA GLY A 295 -7.44 -15.15 1.41
C GLY A 295 -8.50 -14.78 2.44
N HIS A 296 -8.22 -13.82 3.30
CA HIS A 296 -9.21 -13.31 4.26
C HIS A 296 -10.53 -12.91 3.57
N VAL A 297 -10.44 -12.06 2.53
CA VAL A 297 -11.64 -11.59 1.82
C VAL A 297 -12.36 -12.74 1.13
N THR A 298 -11.63 -13.63 0.45
CA THR A 298 -12.21 -14.76 -0.28
C THR A 298 -12.89 -15.75 0.66
N GLU A 299 -12.26 -16.09 1.80
CA GLU A 299 -12.86 -16.99 2.81
C GLU A 299 -14.07 -16.35 3.50
N ALA A 300 -13.98 -15.07 3.86
CA ALA A 300 -15.08 -14.36 4.50
C ALA A 300 -16.31 -14.29 3.58
N LEU A 301 -16.11 -14.00 2.28
CA LEU A 301 -17.20 -14.03 1.29
C LEU A 301 -17.77 -15.44 1.09
N ALA A 302 -16.90 -16.45 0.98
CA ALA A 302 -17.32 -17.84 0.79
C ALA A 302 -18.14 -18.38 1.99
N ASN A 303 -17.86 -17.88 3.20
CA ASN A 303 -18.59 -18.23 4.41
C ASN A 303 -19.75 -17.26 4.73
N GLY A 304 -20.18 -16.43 3.77
CA GLY A 304 -21.35 -15.58 3.90
C GLY A 304 -21.20 -14.35 4.80
N ALA A 305 -19.98 -13.93 5.11
CA ALA A 305 -19.77 -12.72 5.91
C ALA A 305 -20.30 -11.47 5.18
N ASP A 306 -20.91 -10.57 5.94
CA ASP A 306 -21.42 -9.31 5.43
C ASP A 306 -20.33 -8.45 4.78
N ARG A 307 -20.59 -7.92 3.59
CA ARG A 307 -19.63 -7.12 2.82
C ARG A 307 -19.20 -5.85 3.55
N ALA A 308 -20.09 -5.22 4.31
CA ALA A 308 -19.76 -4.05 5.13
C ALA A 308 -18.80 -4.44 6.28
N ALA A 309 -18.99 -5.61 6.90
CA ALA A 309 -18.08 -6.13 7.89
C ALA A 309 -16.68 -6.40 7.30
N ILE A 310 -16.61 -7.03 6.12
CA ILE A 310 -15.35 -7.25 5.41
C ILE A 310 -14.66 -5.91 5.06
N LYS A 311 -15.42 -4.90 4.61
CA LYS A 311 -14.87 -3.57 4.31
C LYS A 311 -14.33 -2.89 5.57
N ARG A 312 -15.04 -2.93 6.69
CA ARG A 312 -14.57 -2.41 7.97
C ARG A 312 -13.27 -3.10 8.41
N GLN A 313 -13.23 -4.44 8.36
CA GLN A 313 -12.06 -5.23 8.73
C GLN A 313 -10.84 -4.90 7.87
N THR A 314 -11.02 -4.86 6.57
CA THR A 314 -9.92 -4.74 5.61
C THR A 314 -9.62 -3.30 5.18
N GLY A 315 -10.53 -2.34 5.37
CA GLY A 315 -10.42 -0.97 4.87
C GLY A 315 -10.52 -0.88 3.35
N HIS A 316 -11.39 -1.69 2.71
CA HIS A 316 -11.75 -1.50 1.31
C HIS A 316 -12.79 -0.39 1.19
N ARG A 317 -12.56 0.57 0.27
CA ARG A 317 -13.44 1.73 0.09
C ARG A 317 -14.68 1.45 -0.76
N SER A 318 -14.67 0.40 -1.60
CA SER A 318 -15.78 0.10 -2.51
C SER A 318 -16.04 -1.40 -2.64
N ASP A 319 -17.29 -1.74 -2.97
CA ASP A 319 -17.67 -3.13 -3.26
C ASP A 319 -16.98 -3.67 -4.51
N ALA A 320 -16.74 -2.84 -5.52
CA ALA A 320 -15.98 -3.21 -6.71
C ALA A 320 -14.57 -3.75 -6.40
N MET A 321 -13.98 -3.37 -5.25
CA MET A 321 -12.72 -3.96 -4.80
C MET A 321 -12.92 -5.38 -4.24
N LEU A 322 -14.05 -5.66 -3.59
CA LEU A 322 -14.40 -6.99 -3.10
C LEU A 322 -14.81 -7.92 -4.25
N ASP A 323 -15.45 -7.42 -5.29
CA ASP A 323 -15.92 -8.20 -6.44
C ASP A 323 -14.78 -8.95 -7.16
N ARG A 324 -13.55 -8.44 -7.06
CA ARG A 324 -12.38 -9.15 -7.59
C ARG A 324 -12.14 -10.48 -6.88
N TYR A 325 -12.42 -10.54 -5.58
CA TYR A 325 -12.24 -11.73 -4.76
C TYR A 325 -13.48 -12.62 -4.79
N ALA A 326 -14.67 -12.01 -4.92
CA ALA A 326 -15.93 -12.72 -5.06
C ALA A 326 -15.94 -13.59 -6.33
N ARG A 327 -15.40 -13.10 -7.45
CA ARG A 327 -15.36 -13.83 -8.72
C ARG A 327 -14.63 -15.17 -8.63
N GLU A 328 -13.64 -15.32 -7.77
CA GLU A 328 -12.95 -16.61 -7.58
C GLU A 328 -13.74 -17.55 -6.65
N ALA A 329 -14.47 -17.00 -5.67
CA ALA A 329 -15.27 -17.77 -4.73
C ALA A 329 -16.64 -18.22 -5.32
N ASP A 330 -17.19 -17.44 -6.25
CA ASP A 330 -18.59 -17.45 -6.64
C ASP A 330 -18.89 -18.07 -8.01
N LEU A 331 -17.86 -18.44 -8.78
CA LEU A 331 -18.05 -19.01 -10.13
C LEU A 331 -18.92 -20.31 -10.15
N ARG A 332 -19.06 -20.98 -9.03
CA ARG A 332 -19.91 -22.18 -8.89
C ARG A 332 -21.16 -21.95 -8.06
N ALA A 333 -21.10 -21.09 -7.02
CA ALA A 333 -22.16 -20.95 -6.02
C ALA A 333 -23.38 -20.16 -6.55
N ASN A 334 -23.16 -19.15 -7.42
CA ASN A 334 -24.24 -18.31 -7.98
C ASN A 334 -24.13 -18.27 -9.52
N ASN A 335 -23.94 -19.43 -10.14
CA ASN A 335 -23.81 -19.50 -11.58
C ASN A 335 -25.21 -19.43 -12.23
N SER A 336 -25.46 -18.37 -12.98
CA SER A 336 -26.72 -18.16 -13.65
C SER A 336 -27.10 -19.28 -14.64
N SER A 337 -26.09 -20.04 -15.15
CA SER A 337 -26.34 -21.18 -16.02
C SER A 337 -27.06 -22.33 -15.28
N ALA A 338 -26.91 -22.42 -13.96
CA ALA A 338 -27.65 -23.41 -13.15
C ALA A 338 -29.15 -23.08 -13.06
N ALA A 339 -29.54 -21.84 -13.34
CA ALA A 339 -30.92 -21.38 -13.33
C ALA A 339 -31.61 -21.41 -14.70
N LEU A 340 -30.93 -21.92 -15.75
CA LEU A 340 -31.49 -21.92 -17.13
C LEU A 340 -32.55 -23.01 -17.37
N GLY A 341 -32.77 -23.92 -16.42
CA GLY A 341 -33.79 -24.95 -16.54
C GLY A 341 -33.56 -25.97 -17.67
N LEU A 342 -32.32 -26.18 -18.08
CA LEU A 342 -31.92 -27.18 -19.07
C LEU A 342 -31.66 -28.53 -18.42
#